data_8cf0cede83a795da948ef7e92100e9a2
#
_entry.id   8cf0cede83a795da948ef7e92100e9a2
#
_cell.length_a   1.000
_cell.length_b   1.000
_cell.length_c   1.000
_cell.angle_alpha   90.00
_cell.angle_beta   90.00
_cell.angle_gamma   90.00
#
_symmetry.space_group_name_H-M   'P 1'
#
loop_
_entity.id
_entity.type
_entity.pdbx_description
1 polymer ?
#
loop_
_entity_poly.entity_id
_entity_poly.type
_entity_poly.pdbx_seq_one_letter_code
_entity_poly.pdbx_strand_id
1 'polypeptide(L)'
;MWDRCSEAAPAGPPPLPPAPAPAATRALSWAPAGGSAPEIIGHLQENYYNLCVEKSQKINYFILHKLQEVDKEIEKGLEGLTLNIAGNSCLMPVERVTGEDFWILSRILKKNLYINGLDVRYNLISDVGAYYAARLLQKQHKLIYLNLMFNDIGPEGGELIAKALHKNTTLKYLRMTGNKIENKGGMFFAAMLQINSSLEKLDLGDCDLEESTVHLGHMLKENHCLVELHMCKHNIKNCGIKQLCDALYLNGSLRYLDVSCNKITRDGMVYLADVLKTNTTLEVLDLSFNRIENAGAKYLSETLASHNRSLKALSVVSNNIEGEGLVALSQSMKINPTLSNVYIWGNKFDEATCVAYSELMQMGRLKPDNTDVEAFVVDGHVYLAEVSNGLKKHYYWRPTYGAACRHSANAGFTLVPVGGHL
;
A
#
# COMPACT_ATOMS: atom_id res chain seq x y z
N MET A 1 13.10 3.52 -49.07
CA MET A 1 12.00 2.67 -49.58
C MET A 1 11.37 2.06 -48.34
N TRP A 2 10.35 2.74 -47.80
CA TRP A 2 9.60 2.28 -46.62
C TRP A 2 8.15 2.23 -47.08
N ASP A 3 7.63 1.03 -47.22
CA ASP A 3 6.24 0.80 -47.60
C ASP A 3 5.30 1.04 -46.41
N ARG A 4 4.24 1.75 -46.71
CA ARG A 4 3.15 2.10 -45.80
C ARG A 4 2.28 0.86 -45.55
N CYS A 5 2.26 0.36 -44.33
CA CYS A 5 1.13 -0.45 -43.88
C CYS A 5 -0.02 0.48 -43.48
N SER A 6 -1.12 0.37 -44.19
CA SER A 6 -2.39 1.02 -43.85
C SER A 6 -3.00 0.29 -42.65
N GLU A 7 -2.90 0.87 -41.48
CA GLU A 7 -3.67 0.42 -40.32
C GLU A 7 -5.13 0.85 -40.45
N ALA A 8 -6.02 -0.12 -40.45
CA ALA A 8 -7.46 0.10 -40.32
C ALA A 8 -7.74 0.66 -38.90
N ALA A 9 -8.50 1.75 -38.85
CA ALA A 9 -8.91 2.35 -37.59
C ALA A 9 -9.67 1.32 -36.71
N PRO A 10 -9.40 1.25 -35.39
CA PRO A 10 -10.15 0.37 -34.51
C PRO A 10 -11.62 0.79 -34.47
N ALA A 11 -12.51 -0.20 -34.54
CA ALA A 11 -13.95 0.01 -34.40
C ALA A 11 -14.22 0.69 -33.03
N GLY A 12 -15.05 1.73 -33.06
CA GLY A 12 -15.45 2.47 -31.87
C GLY A 12 -16.13 1.54 -30.86
N PRO A 13 -16.10 1.93 -29.57
CA PRO A 13 -16.70 1.13 -28.51
C PRO A 13 -18.19 0.91 -28.75
N PRO A 14 -18.75 -0.23 -28.35
CA PRO A 14 -20.16 -0.52 -28.51
C PRO A 14 -21.00 0.52 -27.74
N PRO A 15 -22.21 0.86 -28.25
CA PRO A 15 -23.08 1.81 -27.58
C PRO A 15 -23.45 1.32 -26.18
N LEU A 16 -23.46 2.25 -25.23
CA LEU A 16 -23.89 2.00 -23.86
C LEU A 16 -25.32 1.47 -23.84
N PRO A 17 -25.66 0.53 -22.95
CA PRO A 17 -27.05 0.09 -22.82
C PRO A 17 -27.95 1.26 -22.46
N PRO A 18 -29.19 1.30 -22.97
CA PRO A 18 -30.14 2.38 -22.66
C PRO A 18 -30.42 2.42 -21.18
N ALA A 19 -30.58 3.63 -20.63
CA ALA A 19 -30.95 3.84 -19.26
C ALA A 19 -32.23 3.04 -18.93
N PRO A 20 -32.34 2.41 -17.76
CA PRO A 20 -33.56 1.72 -17.37
C PRO A 20 -34.72 2.70 -17.35
N ALA A 21 -35.81 2.32 -17.99
CA ALA A 21 -37.06 3.10 -18.03
C ALA A 21 -37.54 3.32 -16.57
N PRO A 22 -38.12 4.51 -16.27
CA PRO A 22 -38.64 4.77 -14.94
C PRO A 22 -39.69 3.71 -14.59
N ALA A 23 -39.51 3.02 -13.47
CA ALA A 23 -40.44 2.02 -12.98
C ALA A 23 -41.80 2.68 -12.72
N ALA A 24 -42.80 2.20 -13.42
CA ALA A 24 -44.20 2.63 -13.20
C ALA A 24 -44.60 2.35 -11.76
N THR A 25 -44.97 3.40 -11.06
CA THR A 25 -45.54 3.39 -9.71
C THR A 25 -46.77 2.49 -9.64
N ARG A 26 -46.62 1.24 -9.22
CA ARG A 26 -47.70 0.43 -8.68
C ARG A 26 -47.78 0.67 -7.18
N ALA A 27 -48.77 1.47 -6.79
CA ALA A 27 -49.18 1.58 -5.41
C ALA A 27 -49.71 0.19 -4.93
N LEU A 28 -48.95 -0.48 -4.12
CA LEU A 28 -49.42 -1.60 -3.30
C LEU A 28 -49.49 -1.14 -1.85
N SER A 29 -50.73 -0.85 -1.40
CA SER A 29 -51.09 -0.66 -0.01
C SER A 29 -50.93 -1.99 0.74
N TRP A 30 -49.91 -2.08 1.62
CA TRP A 30 -49.86 -3.07 2.67
C TRP A 30 -49.18 -2.49 3.90
N ALA A 31 -49.96 -2.22 4.93
CA ALA A 31 -49.48 -1.92 6.27
C ALA A 31 -49.59 -3.20 7.12
N PRO A 32 -48.55 -3.67 7.75
CA PRO A 32 -48.67 -4.42 8.99
C PRO A 32 -48.20 -3.59 10.18
N ALA A 33 -48.93 -3.77 11.27
CA ALA A 33 -48.72 -3.14 12.55
C ALA A 33 -47.40 -3.57 13.24
N GLY A 34 -46.77 -2.57 13.89
CA GLY A 34 -46.01 -2.73 15.14
C GLY A 34 -44.85 -3.74 15.15
N GLY A 35 -43.72 -3.31 14.69
CA GLY A 35 -42.39 -3.92 14.90
C GLY A 35 -41.38 -3.08 14.15
N SER A 36 -40.32 -2.62 14.80
CA SER A 36 -39.22 -1.94 14.12
C SER A 36 -38.60 -2.91 13.11
N ALA A 37 -39.07 -2.84 11.85
CA ALA A 37 -38.48 -3.54 10.75
C ALA A 37 -37.01 -3.03 10.61
N PRO A 38 -36.04 -3.91 10.34
CA PRO A 38 -34.72 -3.46 9.90
C PRO A 38 -34.95 -2.57 8.68
N GLU A 39 -34.45 -1.32 8.72
CA GLU A 39 -34.44 -0.45 7.55
C GLU A 39 -33.84 -1.29 6.40
N ILE A 40 -34.66 -1.62 5.39
CA ILE A 40 -34.19 -2.26 4.16
C ILE A 40 -33.22 -1.25 3.57
N ILE A 41 -31.93 -1.53 3.70
CA ILE A 41 -30.88 -0.74 3.09
C ILE A 41 -31.08 -0.97 1.59
N GLY A 42 -31.72 -0.01 0.91
CA GLY A 42 -31.93 -0.06 -0.54
C GLY A 42 -30.59 -0.25 -1.26
N HIS A 43 -30.61 -0.81 -2.46
CA HIS A 43 -29.41 -1.06 -3.24
C HIS A 43 -28.53 0.21 -3.32
N LEU A 44 -27.24 0.08 -3.12
CA LEU A 44 -26.28 1.20 -3.13
C LEU A 44 -26.33 1.96 -4.45
N GLN A 45 -26.50 1.23 -5.57
CA GLN A 45 -26.66 1.78 -6.90
C GLN A 45 -27.88 2.70 -6.98
N GLU A 46 -29.03 2.26 -6.48
CA GLU A 46 -30.27 3.03 -6.51
C GLU A 46 -30.16 4.28 -5.61
N ASN A 47 -29.60 4.14 -4.43
CA ASN A 47 -29.36 5.25 -3.52
C ASN A 47 -28.42 6.31 -4.13
N TYR A 48 -27.37 5.87 -4.83
CA TYR A 48 -26.46 6.75 -5.55
C TYR A 48 -27.19 7.53 -6.64
N TYR A 49 -27.93 6.82 -7.50
CA TYR A 49 -28.70 7.42 -8.61
C TYR A 49 -29.69 8.45 -8.09
N ASN A 50 -30.51 8.08 -7.11
CA ASN A 50 -31.54 8.95 -6.54
C ASN A 50 -30.94 10.20 -5.91
N LEU A 51 -29.81 10.08 -5.22
CA LEU A 51 -29.12 11.21 -4.60
C LEU A 51 -28.49 12.13 -5.63
N CYS A 52 -27.94 11.60 -6.74
CA CYS A 52 -27.47 12.41 -7.86
C CYS A 52 -28.61 13.23 -8.49
N VAL A 53 -29.78 12.61 -8.74
CA VAL A 53 -30.94 13.28 -9.31
C VAL A 53 -31.48 14.34 -8.34
N GLU A 54 -31.65 14.03 -7.06
CA GLU A 54 -32.11 14.95 -6.03
C GLU A 54 -31.24 16.22 -5.93
N LYS A 55 -29.94 16.05 -6.07
CA LYS A 55 -28.97 17.15 -5.96
C LYS A 55 -28.57 17.78 -7.29
N SER A 56 -29.22 17.38 -8.38
CA SER A 56 -28.88 17.81 -9.76
C SER A 56 -27.39 17.61 -10.10
N GLN A 57 -26.80 16.56 -9.54
CA GLN A 57 -25.41 16.19 -9.76
C GLN A 57 -25.27 15.30 -11.00
N LYS A 58 -24.23 15.49 -11.78
CA LYS A 58 -23.92 14.60 -12.90
C LYS A 58 -23.71 13.17 -12.38
N ILE A 59 -24.35 12.20 -13.02
CA ILE A 59 -24.18 10.79 -12.69
C ILE A 59 -22.83 10.32 -13.26
N ASN A 60 -21.96 9.81 -12.39
CA ASN A 60 -20.75 9.10 -12.80
C ASN A 60 -21.10 7.62 -13.03
N TYR A 61 -21.17 7.22 -14.29
CA TYR A 61 -21.58 5.87 -14.65
C TYR A 61 -20.57 4.80 -14.26
N PHE A 62 -19.29 5.14 -14.10
CA PHE A 62 -18.30 4.23 -13.58
C PHE A 62 -18.59 3.86 -12.12
N ILE A 63 -18.89 4.85 -11.28
CA ILE A 63 -19.31 4.63 -9.88
C ILE A 63 -20.59 3.78 -9.87
N LEU A 64 -21.60 4.16 -10.67
CA LEU A 64 -22.88 3.46 -10.71
C LEU A 64 -22.71 1.97 -11.02
N HIS A 65 -21.87 1.64 -12.02
CA HIS A 65 -21.58 0.26 -12.39
C HIS A 65 -20.86 -0.50 -11.26
N LYS A 66 -19.87 0.13 -10.60
CA LYS A 66 -19.15 -0.50 -9.49
C LYS A 66 -20.02 -0.73 -8.28
N LEU A 67 -20.96 0.14 -7.99
CA LEU A 67 -21.97 -0.06 -6.94
C LEU A 67 -22.91 -1.22 -7.28
N GLN A 68 -23.29 -1.37 -8.55
CA GLN A 68 -24.09 -2.51 -9.01
C GLN A 68 -23.35 -3.85 -8.84
N GLU A 69 -22.05 -3.89 -9.09
CA GLU A 69 -21.23 -5.09 -8.84
C GLU A 69 -21.26 -5.45 -7.34
N VAL A 70 -21.09 -4.47 -6.47
CA VAL A 70 -21.11 -4.67 -5.02
C VAL A 70 -22.49 -5.10 -4.52
N ASP A 71 -23.56 -4.50 -5.02
CA ASP A 71 -24.94 -4.90 -4.65
C ASP A 71 -25.19 -6.38 -4.96
N LYS A 72 -24.74 -6.87 -6.12
CA LYS A 72 -24.82 -8.30 -6.48
C LYS A 72 -24.05 -9.20 -5.52
N GLU A 73 -22.93 -8.75 -4.97
CA GLU A 73 -22.16 -9.53 -3.98
C GLU A 73 -22.86 -9.51 -2.61
N ILE A 74 -23.49 -8.38 -2.24
CA ILE A 74 -24.31 -8.29 -1.02
C ILE A 74 -25.53 -9.22 -1.11
N GLU A 75 -26.19 -9.28 -2.27
CA GLU A 75 -27.33 -10.20 -2.50
C GLU A 75 -26.95 -11.68 -2.35
N LYS A 76 -25.69 -12.04 -2.63
CA LYS A 76 -25.14 -13.37 -2.38
C LYS A 76 -24.81 -13.65 -0.90
N GLY A 77 -25.06 -12.67 -0.02
CA GLY A 77 -24.78 -12.77 1.42
C GLY A 77 -23.32 -12.54 1.78
N LEU A 78 -22.52 -11.91 0.92
CA LEU A 78 -21.13 -11.60 1.20
C LEU A 78 -21.01 -10.32 2.03
N GLU A 79 -20.14 -10.37 3.02
CA GLU A 79 -19.78 -9.26 3.90
C GLU A 79 -18.30 -8.93 3.77
N GLY A 80 -17.89 -7.76 4.26
CA GLY A 80 -16.49 -7.37 4.26
C GLY A 80 -15.96 -7.01 2.87
N LEU A 81 -16.82 -6.42 2.04
CA LEU A 81 -16.51 -6.10 0.65
C LEU A 81 -15.64 -4.84 0.53
N THR A 82 -14.87 -4.79 -0.53
CA THR A 82 -14.14 -3.58 -0.94
C THR A 82 -14.80 -2.97 -2.17
N LEU A 83 -15.26 -1.72 -2.04
CA LEU A 83 -15.68 -0.93 -3.20
C LEU A 83 -14.42 -0.41 -3.91
N ASN A 84 -14.13 -0.98 -5.08
CA ASN A 84 -12.99 -0.61 -5.91
C ASN A 84 -13.44 0.26 -7.09
N ILE A 85 -13.17 1.57 -7.00
CA ILE A 85 -13.40 2.58 -8.03
C ILE A 85 -12.10 3.28 -8.42
N ALA A 86 -11.03 2.51 -8.57
CA ALA A 86 -9.73 3.02 -8.99
C ALA A 86 -9.78 3.63 -10.40
N GLY A 87 -9.29 4.87 -10.54
CA GLY A 87 -9.35 5.67 -11.75
C GLY A 87 -8.43 5.21 -12.90
N ASN A 88 -7.70 4.11 -12.72
CA ASN A 88 -6.82 3.50 -13.71
C ASN A 88 -7.26 2.08 -14.13
N SER A 89 -8.53 1.75 -14.00
CA SER A 89 -9.05 0.45 -14.44
C SER A 89 -8.88 0.28 -15.95
N CYS A 90 -8.31 -0.86 -16.36
CA CYS A 90 -8.16 -1.22 -17.77
C CYS A 90 -9.36 -2.05 -18.28
N LEU A 91 -10.28 -2.42 -17.41
CA LEU A 91 -11.37 -3.36 -17.73
C LEU A 91 -12.59 -2.69 -18.32
N MET A 92 -12.73 -1.37 -18.14
CA MET A 92 -13.86 -0.60 -18.62
C MET A 92 -13.51 0.89 -18.74
N PRO A 93 -14.25 1.69 -19.50
CA PRO A 93 -14.09 3.14 -19.52
C PRO A 93 -14.24 3.74 -18.13
N VAL A 94 -13.28 4.55 -17.71
CA VAL A 94 -13.25 5.18 -16.39
C VAL A 94 -13.59 6.66 -16.51
N GLU A 95 -14.57 7.11 -15.76
CA GLU A 95 -14.75 8.51 -15.40
C GLU A 95 -14.20 8.72 -13.99
N ARG A 96 -13.12 9.50 -13.87
CA ARG A 96 -12.43 9.69 -12.58
C ARG A 96 -13.33 10.37 -11.56
N VAL A 97 -13.27 9.86 -10.34
CA VAL A 97 -14.02 10.35 -9.18
C VAL A 97 -13.50 11.72 -8.76
N THR A 98 -14.39 12.68 -8.65
CA THR A 98 -14.12 14.05 -8.16
C THR A 98 -14.45 14.20 -6.67
N GLY A 99 -14.17 15.37 -6.09
CA GLY A 99 -14.59 15.69 -4.72
C GLY A 99 -16.11 15.69 -4.53
N GLU A 100 -16.84 16.08 -5.57
CA GLU A 100 -18.31 16.10 -5.57
C GLU A 100 -18.88 14.68 -5.62
N ASP A 101 -18.35 13.82 -6.48
CA ASP A 101 -18.70 12.39 -6.49
C ASP A 101 -18.43 11.76 -5.13
N PHE A 102 -17.28 12.10 -4.51
CA PHE A 102 -16.91 11.57 -3.20
C PHE A 102 -17.88 12.04 -2.10
N TRP A 103 -18.42 13.25 -2.21
CA TRP A 103 -19.49 13.70 -1.31
C TRP A 103 -20.71 12.76 -1.34
N ILE A 104 -21.20 12.38 -2.54
CA ILE A 104 -22.32 11.45 -2.69
C ILE A 104 -21.93 10.07 -2.13
N LEU A 105 -20.78 9.55 -2.49
CA LEU A 105 -20.26 8.28 -1.97
C LEU A 105 -20.21 8.29 -0.43
N SER A 106 -19.72 9.36 0.17
CA SER A 106 -19.65 9.47 1.64
C SER A 106 -21.04 9.40 2.31
N ARG A 107 -22.08 9.85 1.62
CA ARG A 107 -23.47 9.81 2.11
C ARG A 107 -24.05 8.41 2.07
N ILE A 108 -23.90 7.70 0.95
CA ILE A 108 -24.43 6.35 0.78
C ILE A 108 -23.65 5.32 1.62
N LEU A 109 -22.33 5.52 1.80
CA LEU A 109 -21.50 4.61 2.58
C LEU A 109 -21.61 4.82 4.09
N LYS A 110 -22.08 5.96 4.56
CA LYS A 110 -22.12 6.33 5.98
C LYS A 110 -22.80 5.30 6.89
N LYS A 111 -23.89 4.69 6.43
CA LYS A 111 -24.67 3.68 7.18
C LYS A 111 -24.49 2.26 6.64
N ASN A 112 -23.64 2.08 5.62
CA ASN A 112 -23.43 0.77 5.01
C ASN A 112 -22.65 -0.15 5.95
N LEU A 113 -23.09 -1.40 6.08
CA LEU A 113 -22.49 -2.40 6.98
C LEU A 113 -21.68 -3.47 6.24
N TYR A 114 -21.80 -3.54 4.92
CA TYR A 114 -21.18 -4.60 4.10
C TYR A 114 -19.83 -4.22 3.53
N ILE A 115 -19.61 -2.89 3.30
CA ILE A 115 -18.35 -2.37 2.76
C ILE A 115 -17.44 -1.97 3.91
N ASN A 116 -16.31 -2.65 4.01
CA ASN A 116 -15.24 -2.32 4.95
C ASN A 116 -13.93 -1.90 4.28
N GLY A 117 -13.88 -1.90 2.95
CA GLY A 117 -12.78 -1.36 2.16
C GLY A 117 -13.25 -0.36 1.11
N LEU A 118 -12.49 0.73 0.91
CA LEU A 118 -12.73 1.70 -0.14
C LEU A 118 -11.41 1.99 -0.88
N ASP A 119 -11.38 1.69 -2.17
CA ASP A 119 -10.24 1.97 -3.04
C ASP A 119 -10.64 3.00 -4.11
N VAL A 120 -10.13 4.22 -3.94
CA VAL A 120 -10.38 5.37 -4.83
C VAL A 120 -9.08 5.95 -5.38
N ARG A 121 -8.05 5.13 -5.51
CA ARG A 121 -6.76 5.54 -6.08
C ARG A 121 -6.88 6.00 -7.53
N TYR A 122 -5.91 6.83 -7.98
CA TYR A 122 -5.82 7.37 -9.35
C TYR A 122 -7.05 8.18 -9.81
N ASN A 123 -7.66 8.91 -8.89
CA ASN A 123 -8.81 9.78 -9.16
C ASN A 123 -8.43 11.28 -9.08
N LEU A 124 -9.42 12.15 -8.98
CA LEU A 124 -9.27 13.62 -8.90
C LEU A 124 -9.79 14.13 -7.55
N ILE A 125 -9.48 13.42 -6.48
CA ILE A 125 -9.91 13.76 -5.13
C ILE A 125 -8.95 14.81 -4.57
N SER A 126 -9.44 16.05 -4.44
CA SER A 126 -8.74 17.18 -3.84
C SER A 126 -9.04 17.29 -2.34
N ASP A 127 -8.64 18.40 -1.71
CA ASP A 127 -8.95 18.69 -0.31
C ASP A 127 -10.45 18.72 -0.02
N VAL A 128 -11.29 19.09 -1.00
CA VAL A 128 -12.75 19.00 -0.89
C VAL A 128 -13.18 17.53 -0.72
N GLY A 129 -12.65 16.63 -1.53
CA GLY A 129 -12.91 15.20 -1.40
C GLY A 129 -12.34 14.62 -0.09
N ALA A 130 -11.15 15.07 0.32
CA ALA A 130 -10.54 14.71 1.60
C ALA A 130 -11.39 15.14 2.80
N TYR A 131 -12.06 16.30 2.73
CA TYR A 131 -13.03 16.71 3.74
C TYR A 131 -14.16 15.68 3.90
N TYR A 132 -14.71 15.18 2.79
CA TYR A 132 -15.77 14.17 2.84
C TYR A 132 -15.25 12.79 3.28
N ALA A 133 -14.01 12.45 2.91
CA ALA A 133 -13.34 11.26 3.43
C ALA A 133 -13.19 11.33 4.96
N ALA A 134 -12.74 12.46 5.48
CA ALA A 134 -12.63 12.71 6.91
C ALA A 134 -14.00 12.59 7.63
N ARG A 135 -15.05 13.13 7.01
CA ARG A 135 -16.42 13.02 7.52
C ARG A 135 -16.93 11.57 7.52
N LEU A 136 -16.56 10.80 6.49
CA LEU A 136 -16.87 9.38 6.43
C LEU A 136 -16.17 8.62 7.56
N LEU A 137 -14.88 8.83 7.75
CA LEU A 137 -14.09 8.21 8.82
C LEU A 137 -14.61 8.51 10.23
N GLN A 138 -15.24 9.67 10.44
CA GLN A 138 -15.87 10.04 11.72
C GLN A 138 -17.22 9.38 11.99
N LYS A 139 -17.89 8.86 10.97
CA LYS A 139 -19.29 8.42 11.03
C LYS A 139 -19.51 6.95 10.68
N GLN A 140 -18.62 6.38 9.89
CA GLN A 140 -18.67 5.00 9.45
C GLN A 140 -17.77 4.14 10.35
N HIS A 141 -18.33 3.08 10.94
CA HIS A 141 -17.65 2.24 11.93
C HIS A 141 -17.34 0.83 11.44
N LYS A 142 -17.36 0.60 10.12
CA LYS A 142 -17.00 -0.67 9.49
C LYS A 142 -15.82 -0.55 8.54
N LEU A 143 -15.42 0.68 8.19
CA LEU A 143 -14.32 0.90 7.26
C LEU A 143 -12.99 0.59 7.94
N ILE A 144 -12.31 -0.43 7.44
CA ILE A 144 -10.99 -0.87 7.90
C ILE A 144 -9.86 -0.55 6.92
N TYR A 145 -10.20 -0.32 5.65
CA TYR A 145 -9.26 -0.01 4.58
C TYR A 145 -9.70 1.21 3.77
N LEU A 146 -8.77 2.15 3.56
CA LEU A 146 -8.97 3.31 2.69
C LEU A 146 -7.73 3.54 1.84
N ASN A 147 -7.91 3.54 0.51
CA ASN A 147 -6.85 3.81 -0.44
C ASN A 147 -7.16 5.09 -1.22
N LEU A 148 -6.36 6.12 -0.96
CA LEU A 148 -6.43 7.44 -1.58
C LEU A 148 -5.18 7.74 -2.44
N MET A 149 -4.39 6.72 -2.80
CA MET A 149 -3.14 6.91 -3.56
C MET A 149 -3.38 7.65 -4.87
N PHE A 150 -2.39 8.47 -5.26
CA PHE A 150 -2.40 9.17 -6.55
C PHE A 150 -3.71 9.96 -6.81
N ASN A 151 -4.03 10.82 -5.87
CA ASN A 151 -5.07 11.82 -5.96
C ASN A 151 -4.44 13.24 -5.85
N ASP A 152 -5.27 14.26 -5.75
CA ASP A 152 -4.85 15.67 -5.67
C ASP A 152 -5.05 16.25 -4.25
N ILE A 153 -4.84 15.42 -3.22
CA ILE A 153 -5.00 15.83 -1.82
C ILE A 153 -3.79 16.66 -1.40
N GLY A 154 -4.04 17.87 -0.96
CA GLY A 154 -3.05 18.81 -0.48
C GLY A 154 -2.86 18.80 1.05
N PRO A 155 -2.13 19.80 1.59
CA PRO A 155 -1.84 19.92 3.01
C PRO A 155 -3.08 20.00 3.90
N GLU A 156 -4.10 20.73 3.47
CA GLU A 156 -5.36 20.92 4.18
C GLU A 156 -6.15 19.59 4.23
N GLY A 157 -6.18 18.85 3.13
CA GLY A 157 -6.82 17.55 3.08
C GLY A 157 -6.10 16.52 3.95
N GLY A 158 -4.77 16.53 3.96
CA GLY A 158 -3.95 15.71 4.85
C GLY A 158 -4.24 15.99 6.33
N GLU A 159 -4.32 17.27 6.71
CA GLU A 159 -4.71 17.69 8.06
C GLU A 159 -6.11 17.18 8.45
N LEU A 160 -7.10 17.31 7.56
CA LEU A 160 -8.47 16.87 7.81
C LEU A 160 -8.57 15.36 8.04
N ILE A 161 -7.88 14.58 7.23
CA ILE A 161 -7.84 13.11 7.36
C ILE A 161 -7.15 12.73 8.68
N ALA A 162 -6.00 13.31 9.00
CA ALA A 162 -5.29 13.04 10.25
C ALA A 162 -6.15 13.40 11.48
N LYS A 163 -6.83 14.55 11.48
CA LYS A 163 -7.77 14.93 12.55
C LYS A 163 -8.94 13.96 12.69
N ALA A 164 -9.46 13.42 11.59
CA ALA A 164 -10.52 12.42 11.65
C ALA A 164 -10.02 11.11 12.27
N LEU A 165 -8.81 10.68 11.90
CA LEU A 165 -8.18 9.47 12.43
C LEU A 165 -7.82 9.57 13.91
N HIS A 166 -7.60 10.76 14.44
CA HIS A 166 -7.35 10.96 15.88
C HIS A 166 -8.45 10.34 16.78
N LYS A 167 -9.70 10.30 16.29
CA LYS A 167 -10.86 9.72 17.01
C LYS A 167 -11.37 8.43 16.39
N ASN A 168 -10.88 8.06 15.22
CA ASN A 168 -11.30 6.82 14.55
C ASN A 168 -10.60 5.61 15.16
N THR A 169 -11.34 4.59 15.48
CA THR A 169 -10.83 3.34 16.09
C THR A 169 -11.04 2.12 15.19
N THR A 170 -11.47 2.32 13.95
CA THR A 170 -11.85 1.21 13.06
C THR A 170 -10.92 1.04 11.88
N LEU A 171 -10.37 2.15 11.34
CA LEU A 171 -9.47 2.08 10.20
C LEU A 171 -8.14 1.43 10.62
N LYS A 172 -7.76 0.38 9.88
CA LYS A 172 -6.51 -0.36 10.07
C LYS A 172 -5.46 0.01 9.04
N TYR A 173 -5.89 0.33 7.82
CA TYR A 173 -5.01 0.49 6.67
C TYR A 173 -5.37 1.75 5.90
N LEU A 174 -4.40 2.69 5.83
CA LEU A 174 -4.51 3.92 5.06
C LEU A 174 -3.37 4.03 4.06
N ARG A 175 -3.71 4.32 2.80
CA ARG A 175 -2.74 4.61 1.75
C ARG A 175 -2.97 6.00 1.18
N MET A 176 -1.90 6.80 1.20
CA MET A 176 -1.90 8.20 0.74
C MET A 176 -0.84 8.49 -0.32
N THR A 177 -0.05 7.48 -0.71
CA THR A 177 1.08 7.64 -1.67
C THR A 177 0.72 8.53 -2.86
N GLY A 178 1.62 9.44 -3.22
CA GLY A 178 1.46 10.28 -4.42
C GLY A 178 0.48 11.44 -4.26
N ASN A 179 0.09 11.80 -3.04
CA ASN A 179 -0.62 13.04 -2.74
C ASN A 179 0.38 14.11 -2.28
N LYS A 180 0.00 15.38 -2.31
CA LYS A 180 0.88 16.50 -1.93
C LYS A 180 0.49 17.08 -0.57
N ILE A 181 0.50 16.22 0.47
CA ILE A 181 0.11 16.65 1.82
C ILE A 181 1.19 17.49 2.51
N GLU A 182 2.40 17.48 2.00
CA GLU A 182 3.54 18.29 2.41
C GLU A 182 3.89 18.17 3.90
N ASN A 183 4.82 19.00 4.39
CA ASN A 183 5.23 19.02 5.79
C ASN A 183 4.06 19.22 6.76
N LYS A 184 3.10 20.07 6.39
CA LYS A 184 1.92 20.34 7.23
C LYS A 184 1.13 19.07 7.49
N GLY A 185 0.75 18.33 6.42
CA GLY A 185 0.04 17.05 6.55
C GLY A 185 0.87 16.04 7.33
N GLY A 186 2.16 15.91 7.03
CA GLY A 186 3.08 15.01 7.74
C GLY A 186 3.13 15.25 9.25
N MET A 187 3.17 16.49 9.70
CA MET A 187 3.13 16.86 11.12
C MET A 187 1.82 16.44 11.78
N PHE A 188 0.68 16.63 11.11
CA PHE A 188 -0.63 16.20 11.64
C PHE A 188 -0.73 14.66 11.70
N PHE A 189 -0.19 13.94 10.72
CA PHE A 189 -0.12 12.48 10.77
C PHE A 189 0.76 12.01 11.93
N ALA A 190 1.93 12.61 12.15
CA ALA A 190 2.79 12.28 13.27
C ALA A 190 2.08 12.51 14.63
N ALA A 191 1.44 13.64 14.80
CA ALA A 191 0.67 13.95 16.02
C ALA A 191 -0.52 13.00 16.22
N MET A 192 -1.23 12.64 15.15
CA MET A 192 -2.33 11.67 15.19
C MET A 192 -1.85 10.30 15.65
N LEU A 193 -0.73 9.82 15.11
CA LEU A 193 -0.19 8.49 15.41
C LEU A 193 0.31 8.34 16.83
N GLN A 194 0.66 9.43 17.54
CA GLN A 194 0.99 9.36 18.98
C GLN A 194 -0.22 8.93 19.83
N ILE A 195 -1.44 9.09 19.32
CA ILE A 195 -2.68 8.84 20.08
C ILE A 195 -3.50 7.70 19.47
N ASN A 196 -3.53 7.61 18.13
CA ASN A 196 -4.28 6.56 17.44
C ASN A 196 -3.67 5.19 17.70
N SER A 197 -4.47 4.29 18.25
CA SER A 197 -4.10 2.92 18.59
C SER A 197 -4.77 1.88 17.67
N SER A 198 -5.39 2.30 16.58
CA SER A 198 -6.09 1.40 15.66
C SER A 198 -5.40 1.21 14.31
N LEU A 199 -4.66 2.22 13.85
CA LEU A 199 -4.02 2.17 12.53
C LEU A 199 -2.78 1.26 12.58
N GLU A 200 -2.79 0.22 11.76
CA GLU A 200 -1.75 -0.80 11.69
C GLU A 200 -0.80 -0.60 10.50
N LYS A 201 -1.33 -0.07 9.38
CA LYS A 201 -0.55 0.16 8.17
C LYS A 201 -0.77 1.56 7.63
N LEU A 202 0.32 2.26 7.38
CA LEU A 202 0.32 3.61 6.84
C LEU A 202 1.29 3.73 5.67
N ASP A 203 0.78 4.21 4.55
CA ASP A 203 1.58 4.50 3.37
C ASP A 203 1.49 5.99 3.04
N LEU A 204 2.59 6.69 3.24
CA LEU A 204 2.77 8.11 2.96
C LEU A 204 3.82 8.37 1.88
N GLY A 205 4.19 7.37 1.07
CA GLY A 205 5.20 7.51 0.03
C GLY A 205 4.90 8.66 -0.94
N ASP A 206 5.94 9.36 -1.42
CA ASP A 206 5.81 10.44 -2.43
C ASP A 206 4.76 11.52 -2.05
N CYS A 207 4.77 11.95 -0.79
CA CYS A 207 3.81 12.94 -0.25
C CYS A 207 4.46 14.30 0.09
N ASP A 208 5.67 14.57 -0.37
CA ASP A 208 6.44 15.80 -0.15
C ASP A 208 6.64 16.15 1.33
N LEU A 209 6.89 15.14 2.18
CA LEU A 209 6.94 15.30 3.64
C LEU A 209 8.25 15.93 4.16
N GLU A 210 9.32 15.90 3.40
CA GLU A 210 10.65 16.48 3.68
C GLU A 210 11.06 16.48 5.17
N GLU A 211 10.94 17.63 5.84
CA GLU A 211 11.36 17.79 7.23
C GLU A 211 10.43 17.09 8.23
N SER A 212 9.16 16.87 7.89
CA SER A 212 8.21 16.20 8.80
C SER A 212 8.51 14.72 9.01
N THR A 213 9.39 14.12 8.20
CA THR A 213 9.89 12.74 8.42
C THR A 213 10.54 12.56 9.78
N VAL A 214 11.13 13.63 10.35
CA VAL A 214 11.67 13.67 11.73
C VAL A 214 10.57 13.44 12.76
N HIS A 215 9.44 14.09 12.60
CA HIS A 215 8.30 13.95 13.51
C HIS A 215 7.69 12.56 13.46
N LEU A 216 7.67 11.94 12.28
CA LEU A 216 7.26 10.55 12.11
C LEU A 216 8.24 9.58 12.83
N GLY A 217 9.54 9.87 12.80
CA GLY A 217 10.52 9.13 13.60
C GLY A 217 10.22 9.23 15.10
N HIS A 218 9.96 10.42 15.62
CA HIS A 218 9.62 10.60 17.03
C HIS A 218 8.34 9.87 17.44
N MET A 219 7.31 9.89 16.57
CA MET A 219 6.05 9.19 16.80
C MET A 219 6.25 7.68 17.01
N LEU A 220 7.18 7.05 16.29
CA LEU A 220 7.42 5.62 16.40
C LEU A 220 7.89 5.18 17.80
N LYS A 221 8.42 6.08 18.62
CA LYS A 221 8.78 5.78 20.03
C LYS A 221 7.54 5.51 20.89
N GLU A 222 6.45 6.21 20.61
CA GLU A 222 5.23 6.18 21.41
C GLU A 222 4.16 5.26 20.80
N ASN A 223 4.16 5.07 19.48
CA ASN A 223 3.17 4.24 18.80
C ASN A 223 3.55 2.76 18.87
N HIS A 224 2.67 1.94 19.43
CA HIS A 224 2.83 0.49 19.57
C HIS A 224 1.85 -0.33 18.73
N CYS A 225 1.16 0.30 17.78
CA CYS A 225 0.13 -0.34 16.95
C CYS A 225 0.52 -0.43 15.49
N LEU A 226 1.37 0.51 15.02
CA LEU A 226 1.80 0.53 13.64
C LEU A 226 2.74 -0.65 13.37
N VAL A 227 2.33 -1.48 12.43
CA VAL A 227 3.06 -2.69 11.99
C VAL A 227 3.81 -2.43 10.69
N GLU A 228 3.31 -1.50 9.87
CA GLU A 228 3.83 -1.23 8.55
C GLU A 228 3.83 0.26 8.25
N LEU A 229 5.01 0.77 7.82
CA LEU A 229 5.22 2.17 7.46
C LEU A 229 5.96 2.27 6.13
N HIS A 230 5.35 2.96 5.17
CA HIS A 230 5.98 3.30 3.89
C HIS A 230 6.29 4.79 3.84
N MET A 231 7.56 5.10 3.65
CA MET A 231 8.12 6.45 3.56
C MET A 231 9.05 6.57 2.35
N CYS A 232 8.64 6.02 1.21
CA CYS A 232 9.45 6.09 0.00
C CYS A 232 9.41 7.51 -0.61
N LYS A 233 10.53 7.92 -1.22
CA LYS A 233 10.63 9.14 -2.02
C LYS A 233 10.38 10.45 -1.24
N HIS A 234 11.00 10.58 -0.06
CA HIS A 234 10.92 11.80 0.79
C HIS A 234 12.25 12.50 0.95
N ASN A 235 13.23 12.18 0.13
CA ASN A 235 14.54 12.79 0.24
C ASN A 235 15.20 12.60 1.62
N ILE A 236 14.86 11.50 2.31
CA ILE A 236 15.45 11.16 3.61
C ILE A 236 16.95 10.98 3.45
N LYS A 237 17.72 11.75 4.20
CA LYS A 237 19.17 11.68 4.26
C LYS A 237 19.63 10.89 5.48
N ASN A 238 20.95 10.76 5.67
CA ASN A 238 21.51 10.01 6.80
C ASN A 238 21.08 10.54 8.18
N CYS A 239 20.83 11.85 8.31
CA CYS A 239 20.30 12.42 9.55
C CYS A 239 18.84 11.95 9.83
N GLY A 240 18.01 11.86 8.81
CA GLY A 240 16.64 11.36 8.96
C GLY A 240 16.60 9.88 9.29
N ILE A 241 17.45 9.06 8.61
CA ILE A 241 17.52 7.63 8.93
C ILE A 241 18.07 7.39 10.33
N LYS A 242 19.01 8.22 10.82
CA LYS A 242 19.48 8.15 12.21
C LYS A 242 18.33 8.31 13.19
N GLN A 243 17.47 9.31 12.99
CA GLN A 243 16.32 9.55 13.86
C GLN A 243 15.29 8.42 13.83
N LEU A 244 15.05 7.83 12.66
CA LEU A 244 14.24 6.61 12.56
C LEU A 244 14.87 5.45 13.34
N CYS A 245 16.17 5.26 13.24
CA CYS A 245 16.90 4.23 14.01
C CYS A 245 16.81 4.48 15.50
N ASP A 246 16.98 5.72 15.97
CA ASP A 246 16.83 6.10 17.38
C ASP A 246 15.42 5.76 17.92
N ALA A 247 14.40 5.79 17.06
CA ALA A 247 13.06 5.35 17.44
C ALA A 247 12.91 3.83 17.41
N LEU A 248 13.48 3.16 16.43
CA LEU A 248 13.40 1.70 16.27
C LEU A 248 14.11 0.93 17.41
N TYR A 249 15.04 1.55 18.14
CA TYR A 249 15.59 0.96 19.37
C TYR A 249 14.53 0.73 20.44
N LEU A 250 13.50 1.56 20.49
CA LEU A 250 12.42 1.52 21.48
C LEU A 250 11.13 0.91 20.91
N ASN A 251 10.95 0.96 19.60
CA ASN A 251 9.73 0.46 18.97
C ASN A 251 9.73 -1.06 18.86
N GLY A 252 8.71 -1.68 19.45
CA GLY A 252 8.50 -3.13 19.44
C GLY A 252 7.30 -3.57 18.58
N SER A 253 6.74 -2.69 17.72
CA SER A 253 5.56 -3.03 16.92
C SER A 253 5.81 -3.06 15.41
N LEU A 254 6.74 -2.23 14.93
CA LEU A 254 6.98 -2.10 13.48
C LEU A 254 7.68 -3.35 12.94
N ARG A 255 7.08 -3.94 11.92
CA ARG A 255 7.56 -5.16 11.24
C ARG A 255 7.96 -4.93 9.79
N TYR A 256 7.39 -3.93 9.14
CA TYR A 256 7.75 -3.53 7.79
C TYR A 256 8.09 -2.04 7.73
N LEU A 257 9.30 -1.73 7.24
CA LEU A 257 9.75 -0.38 6.96
C LEU A 257 10.16 -0.27 5.48
N ASP A 258 9.51 0.62 4.75
CA ASP A 258 9.92 1.01 3.39
C ASP A 258 10.52 2.43 3.43
N VAL A 259 11.80 2.54 3.18
CA VAL A 259 12.54 3.79 3.00
C VAL A 259 13.22 3.84 1.63
N SER A 260 12.62 3.20 0.65
CA SER A 260 13.11 3.16 -0.73
C SER A 260 13.06 4.54 -1.41
N CYS A 261 13.81 4.71 -2.50
CA CYS A 261 13.85 5.95 -3.28
C CYS A 261 14.21 7.19 -2.44
N ASN A 262 15.11 7.06 -1.49
CA ASN A 262 15.59 8.15 -0.63
C ASN A 262 17.07 8.47 -0.93
N LYS A 263 17.74 9.20 -0.06
CA LYS A 263 19.16 9.58 -0.20
C LYS A 263 20.02 8.97 0.92
N ILE A 264 19.70 7.76 1.32
CA ILE A 264 20.48 7.02 2.31
C ILE A 264 21.78 6.54 1.68
N THR A 265 22.89 6.85 2.31
CA THR A 265 24.23 6.43 1.85
C THR A 265 24.82 5.40 2.81
N ARG A 266 26.05 4.93 2.50
CA ARG A 266 26.83 4.06 3.39
C ARG A 266 26.88 4.57 4.83
N ASP A 267 26.95 5.88 5.06
CA ASP A 267 27.04 6.45 6.41
C ASP A 267 25.73 6.27 7.20
N GLY A 268 24.56 6.33 6.50
CA GLY A 268 23.26 6.03 7.09
C GLY A 268 23.11 4.55 7.45
N MET A 269 23.79 3.67 6.71
CA MET A 269 23.74 2.23 6.96
C MET A 269 24.42 1.81 8.25
N VAL A 270 25.35 2.61 8.80
CA VAL A 270 25.94 2.40 10.11
C VAL A 270 24.82 2.39 11.18
N TYR A 271 23.91 3.36 11.14
CA TYR A 271 22.80 3.45 12.11
C TYR A 271 21.80 2.30 11.94
N LEU A 272 21.45 1.97 10.68
CA LEU A 272 20.55 0.83 10.39
C LEU A 272 21.16 -0.50 10.82
N ALA A 273 22.42 -0.75 10.52
CA ALA A 273 23.10 -1.97 10.94
C ALA A 273 23.14 -2.06 12.47
N ASP A 274 23.38 -0.95 13.16
CA ASP A 274 23.49 -0.94 14.61
C ASP A 274 22.13 -1.21 15.29
N VAL A 275 21.05 -0.56 14.85
CA VAL A 275 19.72 -0.85 15.39
C VAL A 275 19.27 -2.29 15.09
N LEU A 276 19.60 -2.84 13.94
CA LEU A 276 19.27 -4.22 13.57
C LEU A 276 19.97 -5.28 14.44
N LYS A 277 21.03 -4.92 15.17
CA LYS A 277 21.68 -5.85 16.15
C LYS A 277 20.75 -6.14 17.33
N THR A 278 19.90 -5.19 17.71
CA THR A 278 19.07 -5.27 18.92
C THR A 278 17.57 -5.32 18.62
N ASN A 279 17.11 -4.73 17.50
CA ASN A 279 15.71 -4.77 17.12
C ASN A 279 15.33 -6.19 16.66
N THR A 280 14.36 -6.79 17.34
CA THR A 280 13.87 -8.15 17.10
C THR A 280 12.50 -8.20 16.45
N THR A 281 11.93 -7.06 16.08
CA THR A 281 10.56 -6.97 15.54
C THR A 281 10.51 -6.71 14.04
N LEU A 282 11.50 -6.00 13.49
CA LEU A 282 11.52 -5.69 12.06
C LEU A 282 11.78 -6.95 11.24
N GLU A 283 10.82 -7.27 10.36
CA GLU A 283 10.84 -8.45 9.50
C GLU A 283 11.13 -8.13 8.04
N VAL A 284 10.73 -6.95 7.58
CA VAL A 284 10.87 -6.52 6.19
C VAL A 284 11.47 -5.13 6.13
N LEU A 285 12.55 -4.99 5.36
CA LEU A 285 13.23 -3.71 5.13
C LEU A 285 13.42 -3.48 3.63
N ASP A 286 12.81 -2.42 3.10
CA ASP A 286 13.00 -1.98 1.73
C ASP A 286 13.91 -0.75 1.68
N LEU A 287 15.11 -0.94 1.15
CA LEU A 287 16.15 0.08 0.93
C LEU A 287 16.37 0.37 -0.56
N SER A 288 15.51 -0.13 -1.43
CA SER A 288 15.66 0.01 -2.89
C SER A 288 15.88 1.45 -3.32
N PHE A 289 16.66 1.66 -4.38
CA PHE A 289 16.90 2.98 -4.97
C PHE A 289 17.49 4.02 -4.00
N ASN A 290 18.45 3.61 -3.19
CA ASN A 290 19.29 4.45 -2.35
C ASN A 290 20.75 4.46 -2.87
N ARG A 291 21.72 4.79 -2.03
CA ARG A 291 23.15 4.85 -2.38
C ARG A 291 24.01 4.19 -1.32
N ILE A 292 23.65 2.95 -0.93
CA ILE A 292 24.29 2.27 0.20
C ILE A 292 25.70 1.76 -0.12
N GLU A 293 26.01 1.49 -1.38
CA GLU A 293 27.30 1.07 -1.87
C GLU A 293 27.86 -0.20 -1.17
N ASN A 294 29.11 -0.59 -1.49
CA ASN A 294 29.74 -1.78 -0.89
C ASN A 294 29.88 -1.69 0.64
N ALA A 295 30.25 -0.53 1.15
CA ALA A 295 30.45 -0.36 2.59
C ALA A 295 29.14 -0.56 3.36
N GLY A 296 28.02 0.02 2.88
CA GLY A 296 26.72 -0.17 3.49
C GLY A 296 26.22 -1.62 3.44
N ALA A 297 26.46 -2.30 2.29
CA ALA A 297 26.13 -3.71 2.15
C ALA A 297 26.94 -4.60 3.12
N LYS A 298 28.21 -4.28 3.36
CA LYS A 298 29.05 -4.98 4.34
C LYS A 298 28.55 -4.81 5.77
N TYR A 299 28.20 -3.58 6.20
CA TYR A 299 27.62 -3.35 7.53
C TYR A 299 26.35 -4.17 7.76
N LEU A 300 25.47 -4.23 6.76
CA LEU A 300 24.28 -5.10 6.82
C LEU A 300 24.68 -6.58 6.93
N SER A 301 25.62 -7.01 6.08
CA SER A 301 26.04 -8.41 6.02
C SER A 301 26.62 -8.90 7.34
N GLU A 302 27.48 -8.11 8.00
CA GLU A 302 28.05 -8.42 9.30
C GLU A 302 26.95 -8.54 10.38
N THR A 303 25.99 -7.61 10.38
CA THR A 303 24.86 -7.62 11.32
C THR A 303 23.94 -8.81 11.10
N LEU A 304 23.63 -9.13 9.85
CA LEU A 304 22.79 -10.27 9.50
C LEU A 304 23.46 -11.61 9.83
N ALA A 305 24.75 -11.74 9.59
CA ALA A 305 25.51 -12.96 9.89
C ALA A 305 25.56 -13.22 11.42
N SER A 306 25.83 -12.18 12.22
CA SER A 306 26.22 -12.33 13.62
C SER A 306 25.10 -12.08 14.63
N HIS A 307 24.18 -11.15 14.37
CA HIS A 307 23.26 -10.63 15.38
C HIS A 307 21.77 -10.77 15.00
N ASN A 308 21.34 -10.22 13.87
CA ASN A 308 19.92 -10.15 13.55
C ASN A 308 19.32 -11.52 13.22
N ARG A 309 18.19 -11.84 13.83
CA ARG A 309 17.42 -13.08 13.64
C ARG A 309 15.92 -12.80 13.46
N SER A 310 15.55 -11.55 13.14
CA SER A 310 14.16 -11.15 12.91
C SER A 310 13.87 -10.84 11.44
N LEU A 311 14.84 -10.31 10.71
CA LEU A 311 14.64 -9.91 9.33
C LEU A 311 14.42 -11.15 8.43
N LYS A 312 13.32 -11.12 7.68
CA LYS A 312 12.89 -12.18 6.74
C LYS A 312 13.10 -11.77 5.29
N ALA A 313 12.93 -10.48 5.01
CA ALA A 313 13.07 -9.91 3.67
C ALA A 313 13.87 -8.62 3.67
N LEU A 314 14.78 -8.52 2.70
CA LEU A 314 15.61 -7.35 2.45
C LEU A 314 15.58 -7.01 0.96
N SER A 315 15.25 -5.77 0.62
CA SER A 315 15.42 -5.26 -0.74
C SER A 315 16.51 -4.20 -0.77
N VAL A 316 17.53 -4.44 -1.59
CA VAL A 316 18.63 -3.51 -1.88
C VAL A 316 18.77 -3.23 -3.39
N VAL A 317 17.67 -3.32 -4.10
CA VAL A 317 17.56 -3.06 -5.54
C VAL A 317 18.15 -1.69 -5.86
N SER A 318 18.96 -1.60 -6.92
CA SER A 318 19.49 -0.32 -7.44
C SER A 318 20.16 0.56 -6.37
N ASN A 319 21.15 0.03 -5.68
CA ASN A 319 21.88 0.74 -4.61
C ASN A 319 23.36 1.01 -4.90
N ASN A 320 23.77 0.85 -6.15
CA ASN A 320 25.17 1.00 -6.57
C ASN A 320 26.14 0.08 -5.79
N ILE A 321 25.67 -1.11 -5.42
CA ILE A 321 26.50 -2.15 -4.79
C ILE A 321 27.24 -2.91 -5.89
N GLU A 322 28.52 -3.17 -5.68
CA GLU A 322 29.37 -3.95 -6.56
C GLU A 322 29.57 -5.37 -6.01
N GLY A 323 30.30 -6.20 -6.75
CA GLY A 323 30.49 -7.62 -6.42
C GLY A 323 30.92 -7.88 -4.98
N GLU A 324 31.85 -7.11 -4.45
CA GLU A 324 32.33 -7.27 -3.08
C GLU A 324 31.21 -7.18 -2.03
N GLY A 325 30.32 -6.17 -2.18
CA GLY A 325 29.19 -5.99 -1.26
C GLY A 325 28.10 -7.06 -1.45
N LEU A 326 27.83 -7.44 -2.69
CA LEU A 326 26.82 -8.46 -3.02
C LEU A 326 27.26 -9.86 -2.57
N VAL A 327 28.53 -10.21 -2.72
CA VAL A 327 29.10 -11.47 -2.23
C VAL A 327 29.05 -11.51 -0.70
N ALA A 328 29.39 -10.41 0.00
CA ALA A 328 29.26 -10.35 1.46
C ALA A 328 27.81 -10.60 1.90
N LEU A 329 26.83 -10.02 1.20
CA LEU A 329 25.40 -10.23 1.48
C LEU A 329 25.00 -11.70 1.25
N SER A 330 25.45 -12.33 0.17
CA SER A 330 25.20 -13.75 -0.10
C SER A 330 25.76 -14.65 0.99
N GLN A 331 26.97 -14.34 1.46
CA GLN A 331 27.61 -15.10 2.56
C GLN A 331 26.83 -14.95 3.87
N SER A 332 26.33 -13.75 4.17
CA SER A 332 25.49 -13.56 5.36
C SER A 332 24.20 -14.39 5.32
N MET A 333 23.62 -14.57 4.12
CA MET A 333 22.46 -15.45 3.93
C MET A 333 22.74 -16.93 4.18
N LYS A 334 23.97 -17.39 3.88
CA LYS A 334 24.36 -18.78 4.20
C LYS A 334 24.36 -19.06 5.71
N ILE A 335 24.63 -18.03 6.51
CA ILE A 335 24.74 -18.12 7.98
C ILE A 335 23.41 -17.78 8.66
N ASN A 336 22.71 -16.74 8.19
CA ASN A 336 21.48 -16.26 8.80
C ASN A 336 20.30 -17.21 8.50
N PRO A 337 19.62 -17.79 9.49
CA PRO A 337 18.55 -18.76 9.26
C PRO A 337 17.20 -18.11 8.92
N THR A 338 17.01 -16.82 9.23
CA THR A 338 15.71 -16.14 9.12
C THR A 338 15.53 -15.37 7.82
N LEU A 339 16.61 -14.81 7.27
CA LEU A 339 16.55 -14.05 6.03
C LEU A 339 16.34 -15.00 4.83
N SER A 340 15.13 -15.04 4.31
CA SER A 340 14.74 -15.94 3.23
C SER A 340 14.54 -15.24 1.88
N ASN A 341 14.27 -13.93 1.89
CA ASN A 341 13.95 -13.15 0.70
C ASN A 341 14.97 -12.02 0.52
N VAL A 342 15.63 -11.97 -0.61
CA VAL A 342 16.59 -10.90 -0.94
C VAL A 342 16.41 -10.47 -2.39
N TYR A 343 16.29 -9.17 -2.60
CA TYR A 343 16.09 -8.53 -3.89
C TYR A 343 17.30 -7.63 -4.17
N ILE A 344 18.00 -7.87 -5.28
CA ILE A 344 19.30 -7.28 -5.57
C ILE A 344 19.43 -6.67 -6.97
N TRP A 345 18.40 -6.79 -7.84
CA TRP A 345 18.49 -6.32 -9.21
C TRP A 345 18.90 -4.84 -9.34
N GLY A 346 19.50 -4.48 -10.47
CA GLY A 346 19.94 -3.12 -10.73
C GLY A 346 21.23 -2.69 -10.00
N ASN A 347 21.92 -3.62 -9.33
CA ASN A 347 23.28 -3.43 -8.83
C ASN A 347 24.34 -3.90 -9.85
N LYS A 348 25.62 -3.78 -9.55
CA LYS A 348 26.70 -4.12 -10.45
C LYS A 348 27.18 -5.55 -10.21
N PHE A 349 26.70 -6.47 -10.98
CA PHE A 349 27.08 -7.88 -10.88
C PHE A 349 28.39 -8.14 -11.59
N ASP A 350 29.28 -8.85 -10.92
CA ASP A 350 30.46 -9.49 -11.47
C ASP A 350 30.28 -11.03 -11.47
N GLU A 351 31.27 -11.76 -12.00
CA GLU A 351 31.22 -13.22 -12.05
C GLU A 351 31.11 -13.83 -10.63
N ALA A 352 31.86 -13.28 -9.68
CA ALA A 352 31.81 -13.74 -8.28
C ALA A 352 30.41 -13.60 -7.66
N THR A 353 29.72 -12.50 -7.95
CA THR A 353 28.32 -12.29 -7.55
C THR A 353 27.40 -13.33 -8.18
N CYS A 354 27.51 -13.52 -9.48
CA CYS A 354 26.66 -14.48 -10.20
C CYS A 354 26.81 -15.91 -9.65
N VAL A 355 28.05 -16.33 -9.42
CA VAL A 355 28.35 -17.63 -8.81
C VAL A 355 27.79 -17.72 -7.39
N ALA A 356 28.00 -16.71 -6.54
CA ALA A 356 27.58 -16.73 -5.14
C ALA A 356 26.04 -16.84 -4.98
N TYR A 357 25.27 -16.13 -5.82
CA TYR A 357 23.80 -16.22 -5.79
C TYR A 357 23.30 -17.51 -6.45
N SER A 358 23.94 -18.01 -7.49
CA SER A 358 23.65 -19.33 -8.07
C SER A 358 23.83 -20.43 -7.04
N GLU A 359 24.90 -20.39 -6.23
CA GLU A 359 25.12 -21.34 -5.13
C GLU A 359 23.99 -21.29 -4.10
N LEU A 360 23.54 -20.08 -3.69
CA LEU A 360 22.40 -19.93 -2.76
C LEU A 360 21.12 -20.57 -3.30
N MET A 361 20.86 -20.45 -4.60
CA MET A 361 19.72 -21.09 -5.27
C MET A 361 19.88 -22.60 -5.31
N GLN A 362 21.04 -23.13 -5.69
CA GLN A 362 21.33 -24.57 -5.71
C GLN A 362 21.23 -25.21 -4.33
N MET A 363 21.66 -24.51 -3.28
CA MET A 363 21.54 -24.96 -1.89
C MET A 363 20.12 -24.87 -1.35
N GLY A 364 19.16 -24.32 -2.11
CA GLY A 364 17.79 -24.09 -1.68
C GLY A 364 17.62 -22.98 -0.63
N ARG A 365 18.66 -22.18 -0.38
CA ARG A 365 18.61 -21.03 0.57
C ARG A 365 17.87 -19.84 -0.02
N LEU A 366 17.92 -19.65 -1.33
CA LEU A 366 17.21 -18.61 -2.05
C LEU A 366 16.30 -19.26 -3.10
N LYS A 367 15.00 -19.24 -2.83
CA LYS A 367 14.01 -19.81 -3.74
C LYS A 367 13.67 -18.83 -4.85
N PRO A 368 13.22 -19.28 -6.04
CA PRO A 368 12.86 -18.41 -7.17
C PRO A 368 11.83 -17.35 -6.80
N ASP A 369 10.84 -17.67 -5.99
CA ASP A 369 9.79 -16.72 -5.57
C ASP A 369 10.28 -15.68 -4.54
N ASN A 370 11.49 -15.85 -4.01
CA ASN A 370 12.03 -15.05 -2.92
C ASN A 370 13.11 -14.06 -3.37
N THR A 371 13.29 -13.91 -4.68
CA THR A 371 14.31 -13.02 -5.27
C THR A 371 13.83 -12.46 -6.61
N ASP A 372 14.49 -11.41 -7.08
CA ASP A 372 14.27 -10.75 -8.37
C ASP A 372 15.30 -11.14 -9.44
N VAL A 373 16.10 -12.19 -9.18
CA VAL A 373 17.10 -12.69 -10.11
C VAL A 373 16.99 -14.20 -10.31
N GLU A 374 17.40 -14.67 -11.50
CA GLU A 374 17.51 -16.08 -11.83
C GLU A 374 18.88 -16.34 -12.45
N ALA A 375 19.50 -17.48 -12.11
CA ALA A 375 20.82 -17.83 -12.57
C ALA A 375 20.76 -18.67 -13.87
N PHE A 376 21.56 -18.30 -14.85
CA PHE A 376 21.74 -18.98 -16.14
C PHE A 376 23.21 -19.32 -16.39
N VAL A 377 23.48 -20.43 -17.04
CA VAL A 377 24.83 -20.81 -17.45
C VAL A 377 24.91 -20.71 -18.97
N VAL A 378 25.85 -19.88 -19.44
CA VAL A 378 26.15 -19.71 -20.86
C VAL A 378 27.67 -19.89 -21.06
N ASP A 379 28.06 -20.82 -21.92
CA ASP A 379 29.45 -21.13 -22.22
C ASP A 379 30.33 -21.40 -20.98
N GLY A 380 29.73 -22.00 -19.94
CA GLY A 380 30.43 -22.33 -18.69
C GLY A 380 30.50 -21.20 -17.67
N HIS A 381 30.01 -19.99 -17.99
CA HIS A 381 29.94 -18.86 -17.09
C HIS A 381 28.50 -18.69 -16.52
N VAL A 382 28.41 -18.26 -15.27
CA VAL A 382 27.14 -18.01 -14.60
C VAL A 382 26.75 -16.54 -14.76
N TYR A 383 25.51 -16.29 -15.16
CA TYR A 383 24.91 -14.97 -15.27
C TYR A 383 23.64 -14.89 -14.45
N LEU A 384 23.32 -13.70 -13.96
CA LEU A 384 22.02 -13.42 -13.33
C LEU A 384 21.16 -12.56 -14.27
N ALA A 385 19.93 -12.96 -14.48
CA ALA A 385 18.93 -12.20 -15.22
C ALA A 385 17.79 -11.74 -14.30
N GLU A 386 17.18 -10.62 -14.64
CA GLU A 386 16.00 -10.12 -13.92
C GLU A 386 14.80 -11.05 -14.10
N VAL A 387 14.11 -11.32 -13.02
CA VAL A 387 12.78 -11.93 -13.06
C VAL A 387 11.76 -10.95 -12.50
N SER A 388 10.58 -10.91 -13.10
CA SER A 388 9.50 -10.02 -12.67
C SER A 388 8.90 -10.45 -11.32
N ASN A 389 9.74 -10.44 -10.30
CA ASN A 389 9.40 -10.79 -8.93
C ASN A 389 10.09 -9.82 -7.97
N GLY A 390 9.36 -8.99 -7.26
CA GLY A 390 9.92 -8.00 -6.36
C GLY A 390 9.08 -7.84 -5.11
N LEU A 391 9.67 -7.31 -4.07
CA LEU A 391 9.02 -7.11 -2.79
C LEU A 391 7.68 -6.37 -2.93
N LYS A 392 7.63 -5.33 -3.77
CA LYS A 392 6.43 -4.52 -4.00
C LYS A 392 5.35 -5.21 -4.82
N LYS A 393 5.69 -6.20 -5.66
CA LYS A 393 4.71 -6.94 -6.46
C LYS A 393 3.64 -7.61 -5.59
N HIS A 394 4.02 -8.09 -4.45
CA HIS A 394 3.12 -8.75 -3.50
C HIS A 394 2.27 -7.77 -2.70
N TYR A 395 2.70 -6.50 -2.61
CA TYR A 395 2.12 -5.49 -1.75
C TYR A 395 1.15 -4.54 -2.48
N TYR A 396 1.55 -4.02 -3.65
CA TYR A 396 0.84 -2.95 -4.35
C TYR A 396 -0.17 -3.46 -5.39
N TRP A 397 0.02 -4.65 -5.94
CA TRP A 397 -0.77 -5.16 -7.05
C TRP A 397 -1.99 -5.98 -6.65
N ARG A 398 -2.07 -6.41 -5.40
CA ARG A 398 -3.22 -7.13 -4.86
C ARG A 398 -3.59 -6.58 -3.50
N PRO A 399 -4.37 -5.48 -3.45
CA PRO A 399 -5.04 -5.13 -2.21
C PRO A 399 -6.10 -6.20 -1.96
N THR A 400 -5.77 -7.17 -1.16
CA THR A 400 -6.65 -8.25 -0.78
C THR A 400 -7.34 -7.86 0.51
N TYR A 401 -8.43 -7.14 0.42
CA TYR A 401 -9.32 -6.86 1.53
C TYR A 401 -10.71 -7.37 1.18
N GLY A 402 -11.29 -8.16 2.05
CA GLY A 402 -12.54 -8.87 1.86
C GLY A 402 -12.39 -10.37 2.08
N ALA A 403 -13.45 -11.15 1.88
CA ALA A 403 -13.45 -12.61 2.08
C ALA A 403 -12.35 -13.33 1.27
N ALA A 404 -11.96 -12.81 0.10
CA ALA A 404 -10.85 -13.29 -0.71
C ALA A 404 -9.48 -13.14 -0.04
N CYS A 405 -9.33 -12.25 0.96
CA CYS A 405 -8.07 -12.07 1.70
C CYS A 405 -7.66 -13.26 2.54
N ARG A 406 -8.62 -14.01 3.02
CA ARG A 406 -8.35 -15.14 3.92
C ARG A 406 -7.65 -16.31 3.23
N HIS A 407 -7.66 -16.36 1.89
CA HIS A 407 -7.19 -17.48 1.10
C HIS A 407 -6.06 -17.16 0.11
N SER A 408 -5.72 -15.86 -0.11
CA SER A 408 -4.53 -15.57 -0.88
C SER A 408 -3.33 -15.65 0.04
N ALA A 409 -2.63 -16.77 0.00
CA ALA A 409 -1.26 -16.85 0.44
C ALA A 409 -0.47 -15.79 -0.35
N ASN A 410 -0.38 -14.58 0.18
CA ASN A 410 0.63 -13.63 -0.25
C ASN A 410 1.96 -14.33 -0.01
N ALA A 411 2.68 -14.61 -1.07
CA ALA A 411 3.92 -15.31 -1.01
C ALA A 411 4.81 -14.71 0.10
N GLY A 412 4.91 -15.41 1.20
CA GLY A 412 5.93 -15.25 2.20
C GLY A 412 5.71 -14.27 3.36
N PHE A 413 4.86 -13.24 3.26
CA PHE A 413 4.73 -12.26 4.35
C PHE A 413 3.29 -12.05 4.80
N THR A 414 2.82 -12.90 5.68
CA THR A 414 1.65 -12.58 6.48
C THR A 414 2.13 -11.81 7.70
N LEU A 415 2.11 -10.49 7.64
CA LEU A 415 2.32 -9.65 8.81
C LEU A 415 1.04 -9.72 9.65
N VAL A 416 1.04 -10.58 10.64
CA VAL A 416 -0.07 -10.65 11.62
C VAL A 416 0.15 -9.55 12.65
N PRO A 417 -0.88 -8.72 12.97
CA PRO A 417 -0.77 -7.73 14.05
C PRO A 417 -0.31 -8.39 15.35
N VAL A 418 0.59 -7.71 16.08
CA VAL A 418 1.00 -8.16 17.41
C VAL A 418 -0.20 -7.98 18.34
N GLY A 419 -0.80 -9.08 18.83
CA GLY A 419 -1.93 -9.05 19.76
C GLY A 419 -3.31 -9.40 19.19
N GLY A 420 -3.39 -9.78 17.91
CA GLY A 420 -4.63 -10.32 17.33
C GLY A 420 -4.81 -11.79 17.70
N HIS A 421 -5.51 -12.08 18.78
CA HIS A 421 -6.18 -13.37 18.92
C HIS A 421 -7.26 -13.47 17.83
N LEU A 422 -7.25 -14.57 17.09
CA LEU A 422 -8.25 -14.98 16.11
C LEU A 422 -9.68 -14.93 16.66
#